data_738813ece603a88fee88e193d3492eaf
#
_entry.id   738813ece603a88fee88e193d3492eaf
#
_cell.length_a   1.000
_cell.length_b   1.000
_cell.length_c   1.000
_cell.angle_alpha   90.00
_cell.angle_beta   90.00
_cell.angle_gamma   90.00
#
_symmetry.space_group_name_H-M   'P 1'
#
loop_
_entity.id
_entity.type
_entity.pdbx_description
1 polymer ?
#
loop_
_entity_poly.entity_id
_entity_poly.type
_entity_poly.pdbx_seq_one_letter_code
_entity_poly.pdbx_strand_id
1 'polypeptide(L)'
;MAKDVSDEHQDQLPEELDVTAYVGPYVFPNINRRRIPAVMYAALAVLSLAGWVWSTNEGLLAAAVLLAAISAYHFLTAWNLEVDQTQALIVATRTVGFPVGHASAQLAWRGLRSRPVWRILLYSADEPPTMRGLVELDAVDR
;
A
#
# COMPACT_ATOMS: atom_id res chain seq x y z
N MET A 1 -25.87 -20.46 -43.87
CA MET A 1 -24.92 -19.46 -43.42
C MET A 1 -24.84 -19.57 -41.90
N ALA A 2 -24.11 -20.57 -41.42
CA ALA A 2 -23.93 -20.84 -40.00
C ALA A 2 -22.76 -20.00 -39.53
N LYS A 3 -23.01 -19.03 -38.63
CA LYS A 3 -22.02 -18.19 -38.01
C LYS A 3 -21.39 -19.00 -36.88
N ASP A 4 -20.11 -19.16 -37.01
CA ASP A 4 -19.23 -19.92 -36.15
C ASP A 4 -19.32 -19.38 -34.68
N VAL A 5 -19.82 -20.21 -33.77
CA VAL A 5 -19.99 -19.93 -32.33
C VAL A 5 -18.79 -20.47 -31.55
N SER A 6 -17.69 -20.83 -32.23
CA SER A 6 -16.58 -21.57 -31.67
C SER A 6 -15.44 -20.71 -31.14
N ASP A 7 -15.46 -19.36 -31.31
CA ASP A 7 -14.32 -18.50 -30.93
C ASP A 7 -14.41 -17.85 -29.54
N GLU A 8 -15.55 -17.96 -28.83
CA GLU A 8 -15.68 -17.33 -27.49
C GLU A 8 -15.07 -18.12 -26.32
N HIS A 9 -14.57 -19.35 -26.59
CA HIS A 9 -14.05 -20.22 -25.53
C HIS A 9 -12.50 -20.23 -25.42
N GLN A 10 -11.79 -19.51 -26.29
CA GLN A 10 -10.33 -19.59 -26.35
C GLN A 10 -9.60 -18.55 -25.47
N ASP A 11 -10.31 -17.55 -24.95
CA ASP A 11 -9.70 -16.49 -24.10
C ASP A 11 -9.83 -16.74 -22.59
N GLN A 12 -10.43 -17.84 -22.16
CA GLN A 12 -10.44 -18.19 -20.75
C GLN A 12 -9.13 -18.90 -20.40
N LEU A 13 -8.34 -18.30 -19.51
CA LEU A 13 -7.18 -18.95 -18.92
C LEU A 13 -7.60 -20.33 -18.38
N PRO A 14 -6.83 -21.41 -18.66
CA PRO A 14 -7.04 -22.69 -17.99
C PRO A 14 -7.13 -22.49 -16.48
N GLU A 15 -8.07 -23.18 -15.84
CA GLU A 15 -8.32 -23.09 -14.39
C GLU A 15 -7.06 -23.29 -13.55
N GLU A 16 -6.11 -24.11 -14.06
CA GLU A 16 -4.79 -24.36 -13.45
C GLU A 16 -3.86 -23.15 -13.48
N LEU A 17 -4.08 -22.18 -14.38
CA LEU A 17 -3.31 -20.95 -14.53
C LEU A 17 -4.03 -19.74 -13.93
N ASP A 18 -5.29 -19.89 -13.54
CA ASP A 18 -6.05 -18.84 -12.86
C ASP A 18 -5.63 -18.74 -11.39
N VAL A 19 -4.61 -17.94 -11.13
CA VAL A 19 -4.13 -17.68 -9.78
C VAL A 19 -5.21 -17.09 -8.87
N THR A 20 -6.20 -16.41 -9.44
CA THR A 20 -7.30 -15.79 -8.68
C THR A 20 -8.28 -16.83 -8.13
N ALA A 21 -8.41 -17.97 -8.78
CA ALA A 21 -9.24 -19.09 -8.31
C ALA A 21 -8.73 -19.70 -7.00
N TYR A 22 -7.39 -19.66 -6.78
CA TYR A 22 -6.76 -20.26 -5.59
C TYR A 22 -6.43 -19.25 -4.49
N VAL A 23 -6.12 -18.00 -4.83
CA VAL A 23 -5.58 -17.00 -3.88
C VAL A 23 -6.59 -15.87 -3.61
N GLY A 24 -7.66 -15.79 -4.40
CA GLY A 24 -8.63 -14.71 -4.36
C GLY A 24 -8.07 -13.38 -4.91
N PRO A 25 -8.86 -12.30 -4.91
CA PRO A 25 -8.41 -11.01 -5.39
C PRO A 25 -7.26 -10.48 -4.53
N TYR A 26 -6.29 -9.84 -5.17
CA TYR A 26 -5.15 -9.25 -4.46
C TYR A 26 -5.62 -8.17 -3.49
N VAL A 27 -5.26 -8.34 -2.21
CA VAL A 27 -5.56 -7.38 -1.16
C VAL A 27 -4.30 -6.62 -0.81
N PHE A 28 -4.33 -5.30 -0.94
CA PHE A 28 -3.20 -4.46 -0.56
C PHE A 28 -2.94 -4.55 0.94
N PRO A 29 -1.65 -4.61 1.37
CA PRO A 29 -1.31 -4.76 2.77
C PRO A 29 -1.84 -3.58 3.60
N ASN A 30 -2.38 -3.89 4.78
CA ASN A 30 -2.83 -2.88 5.72
C ASN A 30 -1.62 -2.10 6.28
N ILE A 31 -1.50 -0.82 5.93
CA ILE A 31 -0.41 0.07 6.35
C ILE A 31 -0.44 0.34 7.86
N ASN A 32 -1.61 0.21 8.48
CA ASN A 32 -1.82 0.44 9.91
C ASN A 32 -1.13 -0.61 10.81
N ARG A 33 -0.58 -1.68 10.22
CA ARG A 33 0.18 -2.72 10.90
C ARG A 33 1.39 -2.18 11.68
N ARG A 34 1.87 -0.96 11.36
CA ARG A 34 2.96 -0.28 12.09
C ARG A 34 2.59 0.15 13.51
N ARG A 35 1.31 0.22 13.85
CA ARG A 35 0.85 0.52 15.22
C ARG A 35 1.18 -0.59 16.22
N ILE A 36 1.21 -1.85 15.78
CA ILE A 36 1.54 -2.98 16.64
C ILE A 36 2.98 -2.84 17.20
N PRO A 37 4.04 -2.75 16.38
CA PRO A 37 5.39 -2.54 16.89
C PRO A 37 5.51 -1.22 17.69
N ALA A 38 4.79 -0.16 17.33
CA ALA A 38 4.79 1.08 18.10
C ALA A 38 4.37 0.84 19.57
N VAL A 39 3.27 0.13 19.79
CA VAL A 39 2.78 -0.21 21.13
C VAL A 39 3.76 -1.14 21.84
N MET A 40 4.34 -2.12 21.14
CA MET A 40 5.34 -3.02 21.76
C MET A 40 6.58 -2.26 22.23
N TYR A 41 7.12 -1.36 21.42
CA TYR A 41 8.25 -0.53 21.81
C TYR A 41 7.90 0.44 22.94
N ALA A 42 6.68 0.99 22.98
CA ALA A 42 6.20 1.81 24.09
C ALA A 42 6.17 1.01 25.39
N ALA A 43 5.64 -0.22 25.37
CA ALA A 43 5.60 -1.08 26.54
C ALA A 43 7.01 -1.43 27.04
N LEU A 44 7.93 -1.76 26.14
CA LEU A 44 9.33 -2.01 26.50
C LEU A 44 10.03 -0.77 27.07
N ALA A 45 9.74 0.42 26.54
CA ALA A 45 10.25 1.68 27.07
C ALA A 45 9.79 1.91 28.52
N VAL A 46 8.49 1.67 28.79
CA VAL A 46 7.93 1.77 30.15
C VAL A 46 8.58 0.78 31.11
N LEU A 47 8.76 -0.47 30.69
CA LEU A 47 9.43 -1.49 31.50
C LEU A 47 10.88 -1.14 31.79
N SER A 48 11.62 -0.63 30.81
CA SER A 48 13.01 -0.16 30.98
C SER A 48 13.08 1.01 31.93
N LEU A 49 12.13 1.96 31.84
CA LEU A 49 12.04 3.10 32.75
C LEU A 49 11.74 2.65 34.20
N ALA A 50 10.81 1.73 34.37
CA ALA A 50 10.51 1.14 35.69
C ALA A 50 11.75 0.42 36.28
N GLY A 51 12.48 -0.34 35.46
CA GLY A 51 13.72 -0.98 35.86
C GLY A 51 14.79 0.01 36.26
N TRP A 52 14.91 1.15 35.56
CA TRP A 52 15.82 2.25 35.96
C TRP A 52 15.45 2.85 37.30
N VAL A 53 14.19 3.17 37.53
CA VAL A 53 13.71 3.68 38.81
C VAL A 53 14.06 2.73 39.98
N TRP A 54 14.03 1.43 39.75
CA TRP A 54 14.32 0.44 40.79
C TRP A 54 15.82 0.20 41.03
N SER A 55 16.59 0.14 39.92
CA SER A 55 18.00 -0.27 39.94
C SER A 55 18.99 0.89 39.84
N THR A 56 18.52 2.09 39.50
CA THR A 56 19.34 3.28 39.15
C THR A 56 20.40 3.03 38.08
N ASN A 57 20.15 2.00 37.19
CA ASN A 57 21.07 1.66 36.14
C ASN A 57 20.84 2.57 34.91
N GLU A 58 21.81 3.44 34.63
CA GLU A 58 21.76 4.42 33.53
C GLU A 58 21.58 3.77 32.14
N GLY A 59 22.02 2.53 31.99
CA GLY A 59 21.80 1.75 30.76
C GLY A 59 20.30 1.50 30.48
N LEU A 60 19.49 1.29 31.53
CA LEU A 60 18.03 1.14 31.38
C LEU A 60 17.35 2.46 31.04
N LEU A 61 17.85 3.58 31.52
CA LEU A 61 17.36 4.90 31.13
C LEU A 61 17.65 5.17 29.65
N ALA A 62 18.88 4.90 29.20
CA ALA A 62 19.26 5.05 27.80
C ALA A 62 18.40 4.15 26.89
N ALA A 63 18.15 2.89 27.31
CA ALA A 63 17.27 1.97 26.58
C ALA A 63 15.82 2.50 26.51
N ALA A 64 15.29 3.02 27.61
CA ALA A 64 13.94 3.60 27.66
C ALA A 64 13.78 4.75 26.67
N VAL A 65 14.74 5.67 26.62
CA VAL A 65 14.74 6.82 25.70
C VAL A 65 14.78 6.34 24.24
N LEU A 66 15.67 5.39 23.93
CA LEU A 66 15.81 4.84 22.58
C LEU A 66 14.52 4.13 22.12
N LEU A 67 13.96 3.27 22.97
CA LEU A 67 12.72 2.56 22.69
C LEU A 67 11.54 3.51 22.53
N ALA A 68 11.45 4.56 23.34
CA ALA A 68 10.44 5.60 23.22
C ALA A 68 10.56 6.35 21.87
N ALA A 69 11.78 6.68 21.45
CA ALA A 69 12.02 7.33 20.14
C ALA A 69 11.61 6.42 18.97
N ILE A 70 11.93 5.13 19.02
CA ILE A 70 11.52 4.14 18.01
C ILE A 70 9.98 4.02 18.00
N SER A 71 9.35 3.92 19.15
CA SER A 71 7.90 3.87 19.27
C SER A 71 7.24 5.12 18.66
N ALA A 72 7.72 6.31 19.00
CA ALA A 72 7.23 7.57 18.44
C ALA A 72 7.36 7.59 16.90
N TYR A 73 8.50 7.16 16.37
CA TYR A 73 8.67 7.05 14.91
C TYR A 73 7.63 6.14 14.26
N HIS A 74 7.38 4.96 14.84
CA HIS A 74 6.35 4.04 14.32
C HIS A 74 4.95 4.64 14.40
N PHE A 75 4.59 5.36 15.46
CA PHE A 75 3.30 6.07 15.54
C PHE A 75 3.18 7.17 14.48
N LEU A 76 4.22 7.97 14.28
CA LEU A 76 4.24 9.06 13.32
C LEU A 76 4.21 8.59 11.85
N THR A 77 4.57 7.33 11.61
CA THR A 77 4.57 6.70 10.28
C THR A 77 3.42 5.74 10.06
N ALA A 78 2.52 5.62 11.03
CA ALA A 78 1.33 4.75 10.96
C ALA A 78 0.16 5.52 10.33
N TRP A 79 0.20 5.68 9.00
CA TRP A 79 -0.84 6.35 8.22
C TRP A 79 -2.07 5.47 8.05
N ASN A 80 -3.25 6.10 7.98
CA ASN A 80 -4.46 5.43 7.50
C ASN A 80 -4.59 5.68 6.00
N LEU A 81 -4.98 4.65 5.25
CA LEU A 81 -5.42 4.84 3.86
C LEU A 81 -6.86 5.32 3.88
N GLU A 82 -7.11 6.51 3.34
CA GLU A 82 -8.46 7.04 3.13
C GLU A 82 -8.91 6.90 1.68
N VAL A 83 -7.94 6.80 0.75
CA VAL A 83 -8.18 6.59 -0.68
C VAL A 83 -7.88 5.15 -1.03
N ASP A 84 -8.89 4.40 -1.43
CA ASP A 84 -8.73 3.04 -1.91
C ASP A 84 -8.22 2.98 -3.36
N GLN A 85 -7.84 1.79 -3.83
CA GLN A 85 -7.35 1.58 -5.19
C GLN A 85 -8.37 2.01 -6.25
N THR A 86 -9.64 1.72 -6.05
CA THR A 86 -10.70 2.01 -7.03
C THR A 86 -10.91 3.51 -7.18
N GLN A 87 -10.94 4.23 -6.06
CA GLN A 87 -11.03 5.69 -6.05
C GLN A 87 -9.82 6.32 -6.72
N ALA A 88 -8.62 5.82 -6.43
CA ALA A 88 -7.39 6.30 -7.03
C ALA A 88 -7.38 6.09 -8.55
N LEU A 89 -7.82 4.93 -9.04
CA LEU A 89 -7.96 4.64 -10.47
C LEU A 89 -8.96 5.57 -11.15
N ILE A 90 -10.12 5.83 -10.53
CA ILE A 90 -11.13 6.74 -11.07
C ILE A 90 -10.58 8.15 -11.22
N VAL A 91 -9.89 8.66 -10.20
CA VAL A 91 -9.28 9.99 -10.24
C VAL A 91 -8.20 10.05 -11.31
N ALA A 92 -7.31 9.06 -11.36
CA ALA A 92 -6.23 8.99 -12.34
C ALA A 92 -6.77 8.95 -13.78
N THR A 93 -7.80 8.14 -14.05
CA THR A 93 -8.44 8.04 -15.38
C THR A 93 -9.05 9.37 -15.83
N ARG A 94 -9.58 10.16 -14.91
CA ARG A 94 -10.14 11.49 -15.21
C ARG A 94 -9.07 12.56 -15.43
N THR A 95 -7.88 12.34 -14.88
CA THR A 95 -6.78 13.33 -14.95
C THR A 95 -5.99 13.24 -16.24
N VAL A 96 -5.85 12.02 -16.81
CA VAL A 96 -5.16 11.83 -18.08
C VAL A 96 -6.08 12.23 -19.24
N GLY A 97 -5.65 13.06 -20.14
CA GLY A 97 -6.45 13.60 -21.24
C GLY A 97 -6.67 12.64 -22.42
N PHE A 98 -6.59 11.31 -22.24
CA PHE A 98 -6.76 10.31 -23.28
C PHE A 98 -7.63 9.13 -22.80
N PRO A 99 -8.29 8.39 -23.72
CA PRO A 99 -9.02 7.18 -23.40
C PRO A 99 -8.09 6.10 -22.83
N VAL A 100 -8.42 5.55 -21.65
CA VAL A 100 -7.61 4.56 -20.95
C VAL A 100 -8.07 3.15 -21.32
N GLY A 101 -7.16 2.33 -21.83
CA GLY A 101 -7.37 0.90 -22.09
C GLY A 101 -6.93 0.06 -20.91
N HIS A 102 -5.68 0.21 -20.47
CA HIS A 102 -5.12 -0.55 -19.36
C HIS A 102 -4.58 0.39 -18.28
N ALA A 103 -4.80 0.01 -17.03
CA ALA A 103 -4.27 0.75 -15.89
C ALA A 103 -3.68 -0.21 -14.84
N SER A 104 -2.57 0.20 -14.22
CA SER A 104 -1.92 -0.54 -13.15
C SER A 104 -1.74 0.39 -11.96
N ALA A 105 -2.25 -0.01 -10.79
CA ALA A 105 -2.11 0.73 -9.55
C ALA A 105 -1.10 0.06 -8.62
N GLN A 106 -0.18 0.84 -8.10
CA GLN A 106 0.84 0.40 -7.17
C GLN A 106 0.85 1.33 -5.95
N LEU A 107 0.91 0.75 -4.74
CA LEU A 107 1.12 1.52 -3.54
C LEU A 107 2.63 1.75 -3.33
N ALA A 108 3.02 2.99 -3.17
CA ALA A 108 4.39 3.42 -2.91
C ALA A 108 4.47 4.28 -1.65
N TRP A 109 5.67 4.59 -1.19
CA TRP A 109 5.89 5.43 -0.01
C TRP A 109 6.81 6.59 -0.36
N ARG A 110 6.48 7.76 0.17
CA ARG A 110 7.24 8.98 -0.08
C ARG A 110 7.72 9.64 1.22
N GLY A 111 8.99 10.10 1.20
CA GLY A 111 9.61 10.85 2.29
C GLY A 111 9.98 10.02 3.52
N LEU A 112 10.63 10.68 4.49
CA LEU A 112 11.12 10.07 5.73
C LEU A 112 10.01 9.49 6.61
N ARG A 113 8.80 10.04 6.52
CA ARG A 113 7.63 9.54 7.24
C ARG A 113 6.90 8.42 6.52
N SER A 114 7.47 7.91 5.41
CA SER A 114 6.88 6.82 4.61
C SER A 114 5.38 7.08 4.32
N ARG A 115 5.04 8.28 3.83
CA ARG A 115 3.67 8.62 3.49
C ARG A 115 3.23 7.80 2.27
N PRO A 116 2.11 7.07 2.35
CA PRO A 116 1.65 6.23 1.26
C PRO A 116 1.10 7.08 0.11
N VAL A 117 1.45 6.69 -1.11
CA VAL A 117 0.98 7.31 -2.35
C VAL A 117 0.61 6.23 -3.35
N TRP A 118 -0.46 6.43 -4.10
CA TRP A 118 -0.83 5.62 -5.24
C TRP A 118 -0.03 6.08 -6.46
N ARG A 119 0.70 5.14 -7.08
CA ARG A 119 1.30 5.31 -8.40
C ARG A 119 0.47 4.53 -9.39
N ILE A 120 -0.13 5.25 -10.33
CA ILE A 120 -1.04 4.67 -11.31
C ILE A 120 -0.45 4.90 -12.68
N LEU A 121 -0.10 3.81 -13.34
CA LEU A 121 0.36 3.80 -14.71
C LEU A 121 -0.83 3.50 -15.62
N LEU A 122 -1.08 4.39 -16.58
CA LEU A 122 -2.20 4.30 -17.51
C LEU A 122 -1.67 4.24 -18.93
N TYR A 123 -2.30 3.40 -19.73
CA TYR A 123 -2.02 3.25 -21.15
C TYR A 123 -3.27 3.60 -21.97
N SER A 124 -3.07 4.19 -23.14
CA SER A 124 -4.17 4.48 -24.05
C SER A 124 -4.86 3.22 -24.54
N ALA A 125 -6.12 3.38 -24.99
CA ALA A 125 -6.95 2.28 -25.50
C ALA A 125 -6.58 1.83 -26.93
N ASP A 126 -5.56 2.45 -27.52
CA ASP A 126 -5.09 2.10 -28.87
C ASP A 126 -4.35 0.76 -28.85
N GLU A 127 -4.37 0.02 -29.97
CA GLU A 127 -3.59 -1.19 -30.18
C GLU A 127 -2.60 -1.00 -31.35
N PRO A 128 -1.27 -0.93 -31.07
CA PRO A 128 -0.62 -0.88 -29.75
C PRO A 128 -0.81 0.45 -29.02
N PRO A 129 -0.72 0.52 -27.67
CA PRO A 129 -0.90 1.74 -26.93
C PRO A 129 0.12 2.82 -27.35
N THR A 130 -0.38 3.98 -27.78
CA THR A 130 0.45 5.09 -28.28
C THR A 130 0.81 6.10 -27.19
N MET A 131 0.00 6.20 -26.12
CA MET A 131 0.20 7.11 -25.01
C MET A 131 0.28 6.35 -23.68
N ARG A 132 1.08 6.90 -22.77
CA ARG A 132 1.15 6.42 -21.39
C ARG A 132 1.19 7.62 -20.45
N GLY A 133 0.55 7.48 -19.29
CA GLY A 133 0.56 8.46 -18.22
C GLY A 133 0.93 7.82 -16.89
N LEU A 134 1.62 8.57 -16.03
CA LEU A 134 1.86 8.22 -14.64
C LEU A 134 1.21 9.28 -13.78
N VAL A 135 0.28 8.85 -12.92
CA VAL A 135 -0.40 9.72 -11.96
C VAL A 135 -0.01 9.28 -10.56
N GLU A 136 0.46 10.21 -9.74
CA GLU A 136 0.69 10.00 -8.31
C GLU A 136 -0.41 10.70 -7.51
N LEU A 137 -1.08 9.95 -6.64
CA LEU A 137 -2.14 10.43 -5.76
C LEU A 137 -1.78 10.14 -4.32
N ASP A 138 -2.02 11.10 -3.43
CA ASP A 138 -1.87 10.87 -2.00
C ASP A 138 -2.92 9.85 -1.55
N ALA A 139 -2.51 8.84 -0.77
CA ALA A 139 -3.40 7.79 -0.30
C ALA A 139 -4.06 8.12 1.06
N VAL A 140 -3.66 9.23 1.69
CA VAL A 140 -4.10 9.66 3.03
C VAL A 140 -5.10 10.81 2.94
N ASP A 141 -4.86 11.75 2.04
CA ASP A 141 -5.72 12.93 1.88
C ASP A 141 -6.50 12.81 0.55
N ARG A 142 -7.78 13.22 0.55
CA ARG A 142 -8.65 13.25 -0.62
C ARG A 142 -8.43 14.50 -1.44
#